data_86fda340730488c4fd590dd96bcc6747
#
_entry.id   86fda340730488c4fd590dd96bcc6747
#
_cell.length_a   1.000
_cell.length_b   1.000
_cell.length_c   1.000
_cell.angle_alpha   90.00
_cell.angle_beta   90.00
_cell.angle_gamma   90.00
#
_symmetry.space_group_name_H-M   'P 1'
#
loop_
_entity.id
_entity.type
_entity.pdbx_description
1 polymer ?
#
loop_
_entity_poly.entity_id
_entity_poly.type
_entity_poly.pdbx_seq_one_letter_code
_entity_poly.pdbx_strand_id
1 'polypeptide(L)'
;MKVSNIGGSEENIAEWKEVYSEKGGEYDMTIYYSCDKNRKLEVSVNETKTEIKDLNSGNKEKVTSVTIPVTLVAGNNVIRMGNNFGWAPDIDCFKLSKRQ
;
A
#
# COMPACT_ATOMS: atom_id res chain seq x y z
N MET A 1 12.55 -4.58 -1.08
CA MET A 1 11.93 -5.43 -2.11
C MET A 1 10.92 -4.61 -2.93
N LYS A 2 11.02 -4.70 -4.23
CA LYS A 2 10.08 -3.99 -5.11
C LYS A 2 9.01 -4.96 -5.61
N VAL A 3 7.76 -4.53 -5.58
CA VAL A 3 6.64 -5.29 -6.12
C VAL A 3 6.10 -4.56 -7.34
N SER A 4 6.15 -5.22 -8.50
CA SER A 4 5.72 -4.66 -9.78
C SER A 4 4.51 -5.40 -10.32
N ASN A 5 3.85 -4.80 -11.30
CA ASN A 5 2.71 -5.40 -12.01
C ASN A 5 1.53 -5.73 -11.09
N ILE A 6 1.32 -4.90 -10.09
CA ILE A 6 0.16 -4.99 -9.20
C ILE A 6 -1.04 -4.35 -9.88
N GLY A 7 -2.20 -4.95 -9.74
CA GLY A 7 -3.43 -4.42 -10.29
C GLY A 7 -3.76 -5.03 -11.64
N GLY A 8 -4.73 -4.44 -12.34
CA GLY A 8 -5.26 -4.94 -13.59
C GLY A 8 -6.28 -6.06 -13.43
N SER A 9 -6.18 -6.84 -12.35
CA SER A 9 -7.15 -7.88 -11.99
C SER A 9 -6.96 -8.25 -10.52
N GLU A 10 -7.90 -8.99 -9.96
CA GLU A 10 -7.81 -9.45 -8.58
C GLU A 10 -6.61 -10.37 -8.33
N GLU A 11 -6.12 -11.02 -9.38
CA GLU A 11 -4.97 -11.92 -9.27
C GLU A 11 -3.64 -11.19 -9.08
N ASN A 12 -3.61 -9.89 -9.38
CA ASN A 12 -2.40 -9.08 -9.29
C ASN A 12 -2.39 -8.21 -8.04
N ILE A 13 -2.81 -8.79 -6.92
CA ILE A 13 -2.83 -8.12 -5.62
C ILE A 13 -1.64 -8.59 -4.81
N ALA A 14 -0.88 -7.65 -4.25
CA ALA A 14 0.16 -7.97 -3.28
C ALA A 14 -0.48 -8.08 -1.89
N GLU A 15 -0.10 -9.11 -1.15
CA GLU A 15 -0.64 -9.36 0.17
C GLU A 15 0.49 -9.63 1.17
N TRP A 16 0.42 -8.95 2.30
CA TRP A 16 1.30 -9.19 3.44
C TRP A 16 0.46 -9.70 4.59
N LYS A 17 0.71 -10.93 5.01
CA LYS A 17 0.09 -11.55 6.19
C LYS A 17 1.02 -11.42 7.38
N GLU A 18 0.45 -11.59 8.56
CA GLU A 18 1.23 -11.60 9.79
C GLU A 18 1.99 -10.30 10.04
N VAL A 19 1.40 -9.16 9.65
CA VAL A 19 1.93 -7.85 10.02
C VAL A 19 1.58 -7.62 11.48
N TYR A 20 2.56 -7.83 12.35
CA TYR A 20 2.34 -7.89 13.79
C TYR A 20 2.32 -6.50 14.44
N SER A 21 1.32 -6.27 15.28
CA SER A 21 1.27 -5.13 16.19
C SER A 21 1.01 -5.63 17.61
N GLU A 22 1.82 -5.22 18.56
CA GLU A 22 1.68 -5.68 19.93
C GLU A 22 0.36 -5.23 20.56
N LYS A 23 0.00 -3.97 20.36
CA LYS A 23 -1.18 -3.37 21.01
C LYS A 23 -2.25 -2.91 20.05
N GLY A 24 -1.98 -2.91 18.75
CA GLY A 24 -2.88 -2.31 17.78
C GLY A 24 -2.91 -0.78 17.91
N GLY A 25 -3.89 -0.17 17.27
CA GLY A 25 -4.10 1.27 17.32
C GLY A 25 -3.87 1.95 15.98
N GLU A 26 -3.70 3.26 16.01
CA GLU A 26 -3.54 4.06 14.80
C GLU A 26 -2.07 4.19 14.41
N TYR A 27 -1.81 3.97 13.13
CA TYR A 27 -0.49 4.04 12.55
C TYR A 27 -0.51 4.93 11.31
N ASP A 28 0.65 5.50 10.98
CA ASP A 28 0.88 6.10 9.67
C ASP A 28 1.58 5.07 8.80
N MET A 29 0.99 4.77 7.64
CA MET A 29 1.60 3.88 6.66
C MET A 29 2.21 4.74 5.55
N THR A 30 3.51 4.65 5.39
CA THR A 30 4.23 5.34 4.31
C THR A 30 4.57 4.32 3.24
N ILE A 31 4.03 4.53 2.04
CA ILE A 31 4.22 3.63 0.92
C ILE A 31 5.17 4.29 -0.08
N TYR A 32 6.27 3.61 -0.37
CA TYR A 32 7.25 4.07 -1.36
C TYR A 32 6.96 3.40 -2.68
N TYR A 33 6.73 4.20 -3.72
CA TYR A 33 6.27 3.73 -5.02
C TYR A 33 6.92 4.49 -6.17
N SER A 34 6.82 3.92 -7.37
CA SER A 34 7.24 4.58 -8.60
C SER A 34 6.26 4.29 -9.73
N CYS A 35 5.98 5.27 -10.54
CA CYS A 35 5.19 5.13 -11.77
C CYS A 35 5.36 6.39 -12.62
N ASP A 36 5.22 6.23 -13.94
CA ASP A 36 5.36 7.33 -14.89
C ASP A 36 4.02 7.88 -15.39
N LYS A 37 2.93 7.33 -14.91
CA LYS A 37 1.57 7.75 -15.25
C LYS A 37 0.75 7.80 -13.96
N ASN A 38 -0.34 8.58 -13.98
CA ASN A 38 -1.25 8.59 -12.85
C ASN A 38 -1.83 7.20 -12.61
N ARG A 39 -1.64 6.68 -11.42
CA ARG A 39 -2.11 5.35 -11.03
C ARG A 39 -2.93 5.45 -9.76
N LYS A 40 -3.83 4.50 -9.59
CA LYS A 40 -4.62 4.35 -8.37
C LYS A 40 -4.11 3.14 -7.61
N LEU A 41 -4.05 3.26 -6.31
CA LEU A 41 -3.70 2.16 -5.41
C LEU A 41 -4.82 1.96 -4.41
N GLU A 42 -5.30 0.74 -4.30
CA GLU A 42 -6.25 0.35 -3.27
C GLU A 42 -5.48 -0.38 -2.17
N VAL A 43 -5.56 0.13 -0.96
CA VAL A 43 -4.90 -0.44 0.21
C VAL A 43 -5.97 -0.97 1.14
N SER A 44 -5.90 -2.24 1.48
CA SER A 44 -6.82 -2.87 2.41
C SER A 44 -6.07 -3.34 3.63
N VAL A 45 -6.53 -2.92 4.80
CA VAL A 45 -5.97 -3.34 6.11
C VAL A 45 -7.09 -4.04 6.85
N ASN A 46 -6.98 -5.35 7.02
CA ASN A 46 -8.01 -6.16 7.69
C ASN A 46 -9.41 -5.89 7.15
N GLU A 47 -9.54 -5.85 5.81
CA GLU A 47 -10.80 -5.60 5.08
C GLU A 47 -11.26 -4.14 5.03
N THR A 48 -10.58 -3.22 5.69
CA THR A 48 -10.87 -1.79 5.57
C THR A 48 -10.08 -1.24 4.39
N LYS A 49 -10.79 -0.79 3.35
CA LYS A 49 -10.17 -0.35 2.10
C LYS A 49 -9.98 1.17 2.06
N THR A 50 -8.80 1.60 1.65
CA THR A 50 -8.48 2.99 1.36
C THR A 50 -8.05 3.09 -0.10
N GLU A 51 -8.62 4.05 -0.81
CA GLU A 51 -8.30 4.29 -2.22
C GLU A 51 -7.44 5.54 -2.34
N ILE A 52 -6.29 5.40 -3.01
CA ILE A 52 -5.35 6.51 -3.23
C ILE A 52 -5.29 6.75 -4.73
N LYS A 53 -5.64 7.97 -5.17
CA LYS A 53 -5.71 8.33 -6.58
C LYS A 53 -4.52 9.20 -6.99
N ASP A 54 -4.28 9.21 -8.31
CA ASP A 54 -3.33 10.14 -8.93
C ASP A 54 -1.89 10.02 -8.42
N LEU A 55 -1.48 8.79 -8.12
CA LEU A 55 -0.09 8.54 -7.73
C LEU A 55 0.79 8.59 -8.98
N ASN A 56 1.81 9.42 -8.94
CA ASN A 56 2.73 9.61 -10.06
C ASN A 56 4.05 10.14 -9.53
N SER A 57 5.13 9.38 -9.71
CA SER A 57 6.47 9.82 -9.32
C SER A 57 7.20 10.54 -10.46
N GLY A 58 6.60 10.59 -11.64
CA GLY A 58 7.18 11.22 -12.83
C GLY A 58 8.09 10.30 -13.64
N ASN A 59 8.54 9.20 -13.07
CA ASN A 59 9.45 8.27 -13.72
C ASN A 59 9.36 6.92 -13.00
N LYS A 60 9.38 5.82 -13.75
CA LYS A 60 9.35 4.47 -13.18
C LYS A 60 10.55 4.17 -12.30
N GLU A 61 11.67 4.85 -12.50
CA GLU A 61 12.88 4.64 -11.72
C GLU A 61 12.98 5.60 -10.53
N LYS A 62 12.09 6.58 -10.45
CA LYS A 62 12.08 7.53 -9.35
C LYS A 62 11.07 7.10 -8.30
N VAL A 63 11.56 6.78 -7.11
CA VAL A 63 10.71 6.40 -5.98
C VAL A 63 10.28 7.65 -5.23
N THR A 64 8.98 7.74 -4.93
CA THR A 64 8.43 8.76 -4.04
C THR A 64 7.55 8.06 -3.01
N SER A 65 6.89 8.82 -2.15
CA SER A 65 6.10 8.22 -1.08
C SER A 65 4.77 8.92 -0.87
N VAL A 66 3.84 8.17 -0.29
CA VAL A 66 2.56 8.68 0.19
C VAL A 66 2.32 8.09 1.57
N THR A 67 1.77 8.89 2.47
CA THR A 67 1.46 8.45 3.83
C THR A 67 -0.04 8.50 4.06
N ILE A 68 -0.60 7.40 4.57
CA ILE A 68 -2.01 7.29 4.88
C ILE A 68 -2.19 6.80 6.32
N PRO A 69 -3.27 7.23 7.01
CA PRO A 69 -3.59 6.66 8.31
C PRO A 69 -4.21 5.27 8.16
N VAL A 70 -3.79 4.35 9.01
CA VAL A 70 -4.36 3.00 9.06
C VAL A 70 -4.57 2.60 10.50
N THR A 71 -5.49 1.66 10.74
CA THR A 71 -5.74 1.11 12.07
C THR A 71 -5.36 -0.36 12.07
N LEU A 72 -4.49 -0.73 12.99
CA LEU A 72 -4.09 -2.12 13.19
C LEU A 72 -4.77 -2.68 14.44
N VAL A 73 -4.98 -3.99 14.45
CA VAL A 73 -5.43 -4.69 15.64
C VAL A 73 -4.23 -5.31 16.34
N ALA A 74 -4.37 -5.62 17.63
CA ALA A 74 -3.33 -6.35 18.35
C ALA A 74 -3.22 -7.75 17.75
N GLY A 75 -1.99 -8.18 17.51
CA GLY A 75 -1.71 -9.45 16.84
C GLY A 75 -1.38 -9.27 15.38
N ASN A 76 -1.74 -10.24 14.57
CA ASN A 76 -1.42 -10.24 13.15
C ASN A 76 -2.47 -9.49 12.32
N ASN A 77 -1.99 -8.73 11.36
CA ASN A 77 -2.83 -7.95 10.44
C ASN A 77 -2.55 -8.40 9.00
N VAL A 78 -3.54 -8.23 8.15
CA VAL A 78 -3.41 -8.54 6.72
C VAL A 78 -3.50 -7.23 5.94
N ILE A 79 -2.48 -6.96 5.14
CA ILE A 79 -2.44 -5.77 4.30
C ILE A 79 -2.40 -6.21 2.84
N ARG A 80 -3.30 -5.65 2.03
CA ARG A 80 -3.37 -5.92 0.60
C ARG A 80 -3.25 -4.62 -0.17
N MET A 81 -2.54 -4.67 -1.29
CA MET A 81 -2.41 -3.53 -2.19
C MET A 81 -2.65 -3.96 -3.62
N GLY A 82 -3.43 -3.19 -4.35
CA GLY A 82 -3.75 -3.51 -5.73
C GLY A 82 -4.63 -2.45 -6.38
N ASN A 83 -5.14 -2.78 -7.56
CA ASN A 83 -6.09 -1.95 -8.27
C ASN A 83 -6.92 -2.83 -9.20
N ASN A 84 -8.21 -2.92 -8.92
CA ASN A 84 -9.13 -3.76 -9.69
C ASN A 84 -9.46 -3.20 -11.08
N PHE A 85 -9.20 -1.93 -11.32
CA PHE A 85 -9.61 -1.24 -12.54
C PHE A 85 -8.45 -0.78 -13.43
N GLY A 86 -7.24 -1.19 -13.13
CA GLY A 86 -6.06 -0.83 -13.89
C GLY A 86 -4.79 -1.21 -13.14
N TRP A 87 -3.66 -0.79 -13.67
CA TRP A 87 -2.38 -1.06 -13.05
C TRP A 87 -2.13 -0.12 -11.88
N ALA A 88 -1.68 -0.66 -10.78
CA ALA A 88 -1.21 0.12 -9.65
C ALA A 88 0.24 0.55 -9.89
N PRO A 89 0.77 1.52 -9.09
CA PRO A 89 2.19 1.84 -9.11
C PRO A 89 3.05 0.62 -8.73
N ASP A 90 4.31 0.65 -9.10
CA ASP A 90 5.28 -0.31 -8.58
C ASP A 90 5.57 0.05 -7.13
N ILE A 91 5.43 -0.91 -6.23
CA ILE A 91 5.64 -0.71 -4.80
C ILE A 91 7.06 -1.15 -4.43
N ASP A 92 7.83 -0.21 -3.91
CA ASP A 92 9.18 -0.51 -3.41
C ASP A 92 9.10 -1.14 -2.02
N CYS A 93 8.49 -0.44 -1.09
CA CYS A 93 8.25 -0.94 0.27
C CYS A 93 7.21 -0.07 0.96
N PHE A 94 6.79 -0.48 2.14
CA PHE A 94 6.02 0.39 3.01
C PHE A 94 6.57 0.31 4.44
N LYS A 95 6.31 1.36 5.20
CA LYS A 95 6.70 1.44 6.61
C LYS A 95 5.49 1.81 7.45
N LEU A 96 5.45 1.27 8.65
CA LEU A 96 4.40 1.57 9.62
C LEU A 96 5.04 2.30 10.80
N SER A 97 4.45 3.43 11.17
CA SER A 97 4.89 4.21 12.31
C SER A 97 3.69 4.49 13.20
N LYS A 98 3.80 4.13 14.46
CA LYS A 98 2.69 4.32 15.39
C LYS A 98 2.44 5.81 15.64
N ARG A 99 1.18 6.21 15.54
CA ARG A 99 0.77 7.58 15.89
C ARG A 99 0.78 7.76 17.38
N GLN A 100 1.24 8.93 17.79
CA GLN A 100 1.25 9.30 19.20
C GLN A 100 0.06 10.21 19.53
#